data_3e83924ffa31e299514d9f2a1e949e67
#
_entry.id   3e83924ffa31e299514d9f2a1e949e67
#
_cell.length_a   1.000
_cell.length_b   1.000
_cell.length_c   1.000
_cell.angle_alpha   90.00
_cell.angle_beta   90.00
_cell.angle_gamma   90.00
#
_symmetry.space_group_name_H-M   'P 1'
#
loop_
_entity.id
_entity.type
_entity.pdbx_description
1 polymer ?
#
loop_
_entity_poly.entity_id
_entity_poly.type
_entity_poly.pdbx_seq_one_letter_code
_entity_poly.pdbx_strand_id
1 'polypeptide(L)'
;MRSLLFQDRMHSMLSEAATAVLVSIGHRRGLFALLAEMGSATAEDLSTSCGLGERQLTSWLDCMSSAGIVSRDGESGRYSIPGYGIDALLGSATGSSAAALSQYIGLFGNVEGLVSDSMAHRCGVHPREYQRQLEIEDGIEQEAACVALEEVLSLAPGMKRKLEIGAMVLQPDCGSGQLLAHLARRYPRSRFIGYDRNPAAIRMARKLQLRNNAHNLSFDETGNPPEGSGNRFDLVIVNCGLRNQADAGTYLGQLHALLTSDGVLLLRELRRPAEGQQDRLAAFMHAYESMVGIPQAIATGQPEANAQPHLDGMGIQLIRAGFTPGSLSGSDSDVLADWLFTSKVNMAPRLIDPDRYEFGAFIGRLSN
;
A
#
# COMPACT_ATOMS: atom_id res chain seq x y z
N MET A 1 28.39 11.56 28.07
CA MET A 1 27.58 12.28 27.10
C MET A 1 27.04 11.36 26.00
N ARG A 2 27.86 10.70 25.12
CA ARG A 2 27.37 9.79 24.06
C ARG A 2 26.54 8.61 24.60
N SER A 3 26.92 8.00 25.72
CA SER A 3 26.19 6.87 26.34
C SER A 3 24.80 7.30 26.87
N LEU A 4 24.67 8.46 27.46
CA LEU A 4 23.38 8.99 27.93
C LEU A 4 22.45 9.27 26.74
N LEU A 5 22.97 9.89 25.67
CA LEU A 5 22.20 10.12 24.44
C LEU A 5 21.69 8.82 23.79
N PHE A 6 22.47 7.73 23.88
CA PHE A 6 22.06 6.43 23.39
C PHE A 6 20.97 5.80 24.26
N GLN A 7 21.07 5.91 25.59
CA GLN A 7 20.03 5.45 26.51
C GLN A 7 18.71 6.19 26.30
N ASP A 8 18.78 7.53 26.17
CA ASP A 8 17.60 8.35 25.90
C ASP A 8 16.93 7.95 24.58
N ARG A 9 17.73 7.69 23.53
CA ARG A 9 17.19 7.18 22.25
C ARG A 9 16.50 5.82 22.43
N MET A 10 17.08 4.89 23.20
CA MET A 10 16.46 3.58 23.45
C MET A 10 15.13 3.73 24.22
N HIS A 11 15.07 4.62 25.21
CA HIS A 11 13.84 4.89 25.94
C HIS A 11 12.77 5.53 25.05
N SER A 12 13.14 6.47 24.18
CA SER A 12 12.21 7.06 23.20
C SER A 12 11.67 5.99 22.26
N MET A 13 12.53 5.14 21.72
CA MET A 13 12.13 4.05 20.84
C MET A 13 11.16 3.05 21.52
N LEU A 14 11.40 2.70 22.78
CA LEU A 14 10.48 1.84 23.53
C LEU A 14 9.12 2.51 23.76
N SER A 15 9.12 3.80 24.12
CA SER A 15 7.91 4.59 24.32
C SER A 15 7.12 4.71 23.00
N GLU A 16 7.79 5.04 21.91
CA GLU A 16 7.19 5.16 20.57
C GLU A 16 6.61 3.82 20.10
N ALA A 17 7.34 2.70 20.29
CA ALA A 17 6.86 1.38 19.93
C ALA A 17 5.61 0.97 20.72
N ALA A 18 5.59 1.20 22.03
CA ALA A 18 4.43 0.95 22.88
C ALA A 18 3.21 1.81 22.48
N THR A 19 3.46 3.08 22.18
CA THR A 19 2.43 4.00 21.70
C THR A 19 1.87 3.55 20.35
N ALA A 20 2.71 3.09 19.43
CA ALA A 20 2.29 2.61 18.11
C ALA A 20 1.31 1.42 18.21
N VAL A 21 1.46 0.53 19.20
CA VAL A 21 0.50 -0.53 19.47
C VAL A 21 -0.87 0.03 19.84
N LEU A 22 -0.92 1.08 20.67
CA LEU A 22 -2.17 1.74 21.06
C LEU A 22 -2.77 2.57 19.92
N VAL A 23 -1.95 3.17 19.06
CA VAL A 23 -2.41 3.81 17.79
C VAL A 23 -3.10 2.77 16.91
N SER A 24 -2.50 1.57 16.76
CA SER A 24 -3.10 0.45 16.03
C SER A 24 -4.47 0.06 16.59
N ILE A 25 -4.62 0.02 17.92
CA ILE A 25 -5.92 -0.26 18.57
C ILE A 25 -6.93 0.85 18.26
N GLY A 26 -6.52 2.11 18.38
CA GLY A 26 -7.36 3.27 18.06
C GLY A 26 -7.87 3.25 16.62
N HIS A 27 -6.99 2.99 15.67
CA HIS A 27 -7.33 2.84 14.26
C HIS A 27 -8.34 1.71 14.03
N ARG A 28 -8.04 0.50 14.49
CA ARG A 28 -8.90 -0.68 14.34
C ARG A 28 -10.29 -0.53 14.96
N ARG A 29 -10.40 0.23 16.03
CA ARG A 29 -11.67 0.48 16.72
C ARG A 29 -12.40 1.71 16.20
N GLY A 30 -11.83 2.40 15.20
CA GLY A 30 -12.39 3.64 14.64
C GLY A 30 -12.40 4.81 15.61
N LEU A 31 -11.58 4.78 16.67
CA LEU A 31 -11.59 5.81 17.72
C LEU A 31 -11.13 7.16 17.21
N PHE A 32 -10.17 7.19 16.30
CA PHE A 32 -9.73 8.45 15.68
C PHE A 32 -10.81 9.07 14.79
N ALA A 33 -11.51 8.25 13.99
CA ALA A 33 -12.61 8.72 13.15
C ALA A 33 -13.75 9.26 14.02
N LEU A 34 -14.12 8.52 15.08
CA LEU A 34 -15.16 8.95 16.00
C LEU A 34 -14.80 10.26 16.71
N LEU A 35 -13.54 10.39 17.20
CA LEU A 35 -13.07 11.61 17.84
C LEU A 35 -13.03 12.81 16.89
N ALA A 36 -12.65 12.58 15.63
CA ALA A 36 -12.68 13.62 14.58
C ALA A 36 -14.11 14.07 14.26
N GLU A 37 -15.06 13.13 14.17
CA GLU A 37 -16.48 13.42 13.94
C GLU A 37 -17.09 14.24 15.09
N MET A 38 -16.77 13.90 16.33
CA MET A 38 -17.24 14.62 17.52
C MET A 38 -16.52 15.98 17.72
N GLY A 39 -15.39 16.22 17.03
CA GLY A 39 -14.53 17.39 17.21
C GLY A 39 -13.80 17.40 18.56
N SER A 40 -14.47 17.16 19.65
CA SER A 40 -13.89 16.92 20.98
C SER A 40 -14.80 16.04 21.83
N ALA A 41 -14.21 15.18 22.69
CA ALA A 41 -14.96 14.26 23.53
C ALA A 41 -14.24 13.96 24.84
N THR A 42 -15.01 13.60 25.88
CA THR A 42 -14.50 12.94 27.08
C THR A 42 -14.40 11.42 26.85
N ALA A 43 -13.78 10.69 27.77
CA ALA A 43 -13.77 9.24 27.73
C ALA A 43 -15.19 8.65 27.87
N GLU A 44 -16.07 9.30 28.64
CA GLU A 44 -17.47 8.92 28.81
C GLU A 44 -18.27 9.12 27.52
N ASP A 45 -18.07 10.27 26.81
CA ASP A 45 -18.72 10.53 25.52
C ASP A 45 -18.35 9.46 24.49
N LEU A 46 -17.05 9.11 24.39
CA LEU A 46 -16.58 8.06 23.50
C LEU A 46 -17.12 6.68 23.90
N SER A 47 -17.11 6.36 25.20
CA SER A 47 -17.64 5.10 25.73
C SER A 47 -19.11 4.91 25.37
N THR A 48 -19.91 5.94 25.54
CA THR A 48 -21.33 5.94 25.19
C THR A 48 -21.54 5.74 23.70
N SER A 49 -20.71 6.36 22.86
CA SER A 49 -20.86 6.31 21.39
C SER A 49 -20.38 4.99 20.79
N CYS A 50 -19.30 4.39 21.29
CA CYS A 50 -18.72 3.16 20.71
C CYS A 50 -18.95 1.88 21.51
N GLY A 51 -19.53 1.97 22.72
CA GLY A 51 -19.81 0.82 23.58
C GLY A 51 -18.55 0.16 24.20
N LEU A 52 -17.39 0.83 24.17
CA LEU A 52 -16.17 0.35 24.80
C LEU A 52 -16.06 0.81 26.25
N GLY A 53 -15.31 0.07 27.07
CA GLY A 53 -15.15 0.37 28.48
C GLY A 53 -14.49 1.73 28.73
N GLU A 54 -15.13 2.60 29.50
CA GLU A 54 -14.66 3.97 29.78
C GLU A 54 -13.24 3.99 30.38
N ARG A 55 -12.95 3.08 31.32
CA ARG A 55 -11.64 2.99 31.98
C ARG A 55 -10.51 2.71 30.97
N GLN A 56 -10.75 1.83 30.01
CA GLN A 56 -9.78 1.54 28.94
C GLN A 56 -9.62 2.72 28.00
N LEU A 57 -10.73 3.40 27.66
CA LEU A 57 -10.70 4.61 26.83
C LEU A 57 -9.95 5.76 27.51
N THR A 58 -10.15 5.96 28.80
CA THR A 58 -9.40 6.94 29.60
C THR A 58 -7.89 6.67 29.51
N SER A 59 -7.47 5.42 29.77
CA SER A 59 -6.07 5.03 29.71
C SER A 59 -5.49 5.20 28.28
N TRP A 60 -6.27 4.87 27.26
CA TRP A 60 -5.87 5.06 25.87
C TRP A 60 -5.71 6.54 25.52
N LEU A 61 -6.68 7.39 25.87
CA LEU A 61 -6.64 8.83 25.66
C LEU A 61 -5.47 9.50 26.39
N ASP A 62 -5.19 9.08 27.64
CA ASP A 62 -4.04 9.58 28.39
C ASP A 62 -2.73 9.24 27.73
N CYS A 63 -2.59 8.02 27.17
CA CYS A 63 -1.41 7.65 26.39
C CYS A 63 -1.30 8.48 25.11
N MET A 64 -2.39 8.61 24.34
CA MET A 64 -2.39 9.41 23.11
C MET A 64 -2.08 10.88 23.37
N SER A 65 -2.58 11.42 24.49
CA SER A 65 -2.28 12.80 24.91
C SER A 65 -0.82 12.97 25.35
N SER A 66 -0.29 12.02 26.13
CA SER A 66 1.11 12.04 26.56
C SER A 66 2.09 11.93 25.40
N ALA A 67 1.69 11.24 24.33
CA ALA A 67 2.46 11.10 23.08
C ALA A 67 2.25 12.29 22.12
N GLY A 68 1.41 13.28 22.45
CA GLY A 68 1.11 14.42 21.59
C GLY A 68 0.27 14.10 20.34
N ILE A 69 -0.36 12.94 20.30
CA ILE A 69 -1.23 12.49 19.18
C ILE A 69 -2.61 13.13 19.28
N VAL A 70 -3.14 13.27 20.50
CA VAL A 70 -4.36 14.02 20.79
C VAL A 70 -4.05 15.13 21.79
N SER A 71 -4.80 16.22 21.73
CA SER A 71 -4.73 17.33 22.67
C SER A 71 -5.78 17.13 23.76
N ARG A 72 -5.43 17.40 25.01
CA ARG A 72 -6.37 17.47 26.13
C ARG A 72 -6.55 18.90 26.58
N ASP A 73 -7.78 19.36 26.65
CA ASP A 73 -8.13 20.64 27.25
C ASP A 73 -8.12 20.50 28.78
N GLY A 74 -7.35 21.36 29.43
CA GLY A 74 -7.11 21.29 30.89
C GLY A 74 -8.32 21.70 31.75
N GLU A 75 -9.23 22.53 31.20
CA GLU A 75 -10.40 23.02 31.93
C GLU A 75 -11.58 22.06 31.77
N SER A 76 -11.89 21.67 30.55
CA SER A 76 -13.03 20.80 30.24
C SER A 76 -12.70 19.31 30.33
N GLY A 77 -11.43 18.93 30.37
CA GLY A 77 -10.98 17.52 30.32
C GLY A 77 -11.28 16.81 29.02
N ARG A 78 -11.66 17.52 27.96
CA ARG A 78 -12.01 16.96 26.64
C ARG A 78 -10.75 16.75 25.80
N TYR A 79 -10.81 15.72 24.96
CA TYR A 79 -9.74 15.37 24.03
C TYR A 79 -10.17 15.70 22.61
N SER A 80 -9.21 16.11 21.77
CA SER A 80 -9.43 16.41 20.35
C SER A 80 -8.20 16.04 19.53
N ILE A 81 -8.39 15.78 18.24
CA ILE A 81 -7.27 15.57 17.30
C ILE A 81 -6.84 16.95 16.81
N PRO A 82 -5.55 17.32 16.92
CA PRO A 82 -5.04 18.53 16.30
C PRO A 82 -5.26 18.49 14.78
N GLY A 83 -5.69 19.61 14.17
CA GLY A 83 -6.04 19.66 12.75
C GLY A 83 -4.91 19.16 11.82
N TYR A 84 -3.64 19.42 12.18
CA TYR A 84 -2.47 18.93 11.45
C TYR A 84 -2.23 17.40 11.58
N GLY A 85 -2.90 16.73 12.50
CA GLY A 85 -2.76 15.28 12.74
C GLY A 85 -3.84 14.43 12.05
N ILE A 86 -4.88 15.03 11.50
CA ILE A 86 -6.03 14.32 10.93
C ILE A 86 -5.59 13.40 9.79
N ASP A 87 -4.82 13.91 8.85
CA ASP A 87 -4.39 13.13 7.68
C ASP A 87 -3.48 11.95 8.08
N ALA A 88 -2.61 12.15 9.07
CA ALA A 88 -1.75 11.07 9.57
C ALA A 88 -2.52 9.94 10.27
N LEU A 89 -3.69 10.24 10.85
CA LEU A 89 -4.48 9.29 11.62
C LEU A 89 -5.62 8.65 10.80
N LEU A 90 -6.19 9.38 9.85
CA LEU A 90 -7.36 8.95 9.07
C LEU A 90 -7.04 8.69 7.59
N GLY A 91 -5.81 8.96 7.17
CA GLY A 91 -5.42 8.91 5.77
C GLY A 91 -5.68 10.23 5.05
N SER A 92 -4.97 10.43 3.97
CA SER A 92 -5.08 11.62 3.11
C SER A 92 -5.34 11.21 1.67
N ALA A 93 -5.57 12.21 0.82
CA ALA A 93 -5.67 12.03 -0.63
C ALA A 93 -4.45 11.32 -1.25
N THR A 94 -3.31 11.32 -0.59
CA THR A 94 -2.05 10.85 -1.14
C THR A 94 -1.59 9.49 -0.60
N GLY A 95 -2.24 8.90 0.41
CA GLY A 95 -1.80 7.62 0.93
C GLY A 95 -2.50 7.11 2.19
N SER A 96 -2.05 5.94 2.62
CA SER A 96 -2.54 5.28 3.83
C SER A 96 -2.11 6.04 5.09
N SER A 97 -2.96 6.01 6.11
CA SER A 97 -2.63 6.65 7.39
C SER A 97 -1.44 5.98 8.09
N ALA A 98 -0.65 6.75 8.82
CA ALA A 98 0.38 6.19 9.70
C ALA A 98 -0.25 5.29 10.78
N ALA A 99 -1.50 5.58 11.16
CA ALA A 99 -2.26 4.74 12.07
C ALA A 99 -2.59 3.37 11.46
N ALA A 100 -2.91 3.28 10.17
CA ALA A 100 -3.08 1.99 9.49
C ALA A 100 -1.77 1.19 9.46
N LEU A 101 -0.65 1.83 9.14
CA LEU A 101 0.68 1.19 9.13
C LEU A 101 1.11 0.70 10.52
N SER A 102 0.69 1.36 11.59
CA SER A 102 1.03 0.95 12.96
C SER A 102 0.53 -0.46 13.31
N GLN A 103 -0.45 -0.99 12.55
CA GLN A 103 -0.96 -2.36 12.74
C GLN A 103 0.11 -3.43 12.50
N TYR A 104 1.12 -3.13 11.68
CA TYR A 104 2.26 -4.03 11.46
C TYR A 104 3.09 -4.26 12.73
N ILE A 105 3.14 -3.29 13.66
CA ILE A 105 3.87 -3.47 14.93
C ILE A 105 3.27 -4.64 15.72
N GLY A 106 1.94 -4.74 15.77
CA GLY A 106 1.27 -5.88 16.38
C GLY A 106 1.50 -7.21 15.63
N LEU A 107 1.57 -7.16 14.30
CA LEU A 107 1.91 -8.33 13.47
C LEU A 107 3.34 -8.79 13.75
N PHE A 108 4.31 -7.88 13.80
CA PHE A 108 5.71 -8.19 14.11
C PHE A 108 5.84 -8.88 15.46
N GLY A 109 5.16 -8.37 16.51
CA GLY A 109 5.16 -9.01 17.82
C GLY A 109 4.56 -10.42 17.81
N ASN A 110 3.55 -10.69 16.98
CA ASN A 110 2.96 -12.02 16.87
C ASN A 110 3.88 -13.06 16.20
N VAL A 111 4.77 -12.62 15.30
CA VAL A 111 5.65 -13.52 14.53
C VAL A 111 7.11 -13.46 15.00
N GLU A 112 7.43 -12.64 15.98
CA GLU A 112 8.82 -12.43 16.49
C GLU A 112 9.50 -13.75 16.82
N GLY A 113 8.87 -14.63 17.60
CA GLY A 113 9.41 -15.93 17.95
C GLY A 113 9.67 -16.82 16.73
N LEU A 114 8.71 -16.85 15.77
CA LEU A 114 8.86 -17.62 14.53
C LEU A 114 10.00 -17.12 13.66
N VAL A 115 10.16 -15.80 13.58
CA VAL A 115 11.26 -15.18 12.82
C VAL A 115 12.59 -15.45 13.50
N SER A 116 12.68 -15.35 14.83
CA SER A 116 13.86 -15.70 15.61
C SER A 116 14.30 -17.16 15.36
N ASP A 117 13.35 -18.09 15.42
CA ASP A 117 13.61 -19.52 15.14
C ASP A 117 14.02 -19.74 13.67
N SER A 118 13.40 -19.04 12.76
CA SER A 118 13.73 -19.04 11.33
C SER A 118 15.18 -18.63 11.07
N MET A 119 15.65 -17.58 11.74
CA MET A 119 17.04 -17.13 11.66
C MET A 119 18.00 -18.20 12.17
N ALA A 120 17.69 -18.84 13.31
CA ALA A 120 18.53 -19.87 13.92
C ALA A 120 18.63 -21.12 13.02
N HIS A 121 17.55 -21.52 12.37
CA HIS A 121 17.47 -22.73 11.56
C HIS A 121 17.67 -22.49 10.05
N ARG A 122 17.91 -21.26 9.63
CA ARG A 122 18.07 -20.85 8.22
C ARG A 122 16.91 -21.31 7.33
N CYS A 123 15.70 -21.21 7.86
CA CYS A 123 14.45 -21.52 7.16
C CYS A 123 13.59 -20.26 7.06
N GLY A 124 12.48 -20.33 6.36
CA GLY A 124 11.52 -19.23 6.27
C GLY A 124 10.36 -19.39 7.25
N VAL A 125 9.49 -18.38 7.28
CA VAL A 125 8.20 -18.41 7.97
C VAL A 125 7.10 -18.39 6.92
N HIS A 126 6.27 -19.45 6.90
CA HIS A 126 5.25 -19.60 5.87
C HIS A 126 4.17 -18.49 5.98
N PRO A 127 3.66 -17.92 4.86
CA PRO A 127 2.64 -16.85 4.87
C PRO A 127 1.42 -17.12 5.73
N ARG A 128 0.99 -18.37 5.90
CA ARG A 128 -0.13 -18.78 6.75
C ARG A 128 0.04 -18.43 8.23
N GLU A 129 1.27 -18.25 8.70
CA GLU A 129 1.58 -17.91 10.09
C GLU A 129 1.31 -16.41 10.38
N TYR A 130 1.18 -15.59 9.34
CA TYR A 130 0.91 -14.15 9.43
C TYR A 130 -0.61 -13.89 9.42
N GLN A 131 -1.30 -14.37 10.45
CA GLN A 131 -2.76 -14.44 10.49
C GLN A 131 -3.52 -13.15 10.20
N ARG A 132 -2.92 -11.99 10.50
CA ARG A 132 -3.56 -10.68 10.32
C ARG A 132 -3.03 -9.87 9.14
N GLN A 133 -2.05 -10.39 8.41
CA GLN A 133 -1.43 -9.64 7.31
C GLN A 133 -2.47 -9.24 6.26
N LEU A 134 -3.30 -10.18 5.82
CA LEU A 134 -4.35 -9.89 4.84
C LEU A 134 -5.37 -8.85 5.31
N GLU A 135 -5.73 -8.85 6.60
CA GLU A 135 -6.65 -7.84 7.15
C GLU A 135 -6.02 -6.45 7.16
N ILE A 136 -4.72 -6.37 7.47
CA ILE A 136 -3.96 -5.11 7.48
C ILE A 136 -3.83 -4.57 6.06
N GLU A 137 -3.40 -5.41 5.12
CA GLU A 137 -3.25 -5.06 3.71
C GLU A 137 -4.58 -4.64 3.10
N ASP A 138 -5.68 -5.36 3.41
CA ASP A 138 -7.03 -5.02 2.99
C ASP A 138 -7.48 -3.64 3.49
N GLY A 139 -7.25 -3.33 4.77
CA GLY A 139 -7.57 -2.03 5.34
C GLY A 139 -6.76 -0.90 4.71
N ILE A 140 -5.46 -1.11 4.50
CA ILE A 140 -4.57 -0.15 3.83
C ILE A 140 -5.00 0.07 2.37
N GLU A 141 -5.33 -1.00 1.65
CA GLU A 141 -5.82 -0.90 0.27
C GLU A 141 -7.15 -0.15 0.21
N GLN A 142 -8.07 -0.41 1.15
CA GLN A 142 -9.35 0.28 1.22
C GLN A 142 -9.18 1.79 1.45
N GLU A 143 -8.30 2.20 2.36
CA GLU A 143 -7.99 3.62 2.59
C GLU A 143 -7.36 4.26 1.35
N ALA A 144 -6.37 3.61 0.76
CA ALA A 144 -5.64 4.10 -0.41
C ALA A 144 -6.52 4.15 -1.68
N ALA A 145 -7.38 3.14 -1.88
CA ALA A 145 -8.17 3.00 -3.09
C ALA A 145 -9.18 4.13 -3.29
N CYS A 146 -9.76 4.64 -2.18
CA CYS A 146 -10.80 5.66 -2.29
C CYS A 146 -10.28 7.02 -2.74
N VAL A 147 -9.02 7.32 -2.46
CA VAL A 147 -8.48 8.67 -2.59
C VAL A 147 -7.45 8.79 -3.72
N ALA A 148 -6.48 7.90 -3.75
CA ALA A 148 -5.40 7.96 -4.75
C ALA A 148 -5.91 7.72 -6.18
N LEU A 149 -7.00 6.98 -6.34
CA LEU A 149 -7.46 6.54 -7.65
C LEU A 149 -7.94 7.68 -8.56
N GLU A 150 -8.66 8.66 -8.04
CA GLU A 150 -9.13 9.80 -8.85
C GLU A 150 -7.96 10.67 -9.32
N GLU A 151 -6.94 10.84 -8.48
CA GLU A 151 -5.72 11.56 -8.84
C GLU A 151 -4.91 10.78 -9.88
N VAL A 152 -4.72 9.50 -9.65
CA VAL A 152 -3.96 8.61 -10.54
C VAL A 152 -4.63 8.49 -11.90
N LEU A 153 -5.95 8.36 -11.96
CA LEU A 153 -6.69 8.35 -13.23
C LEU A 153 -6.59 9.68 -13.98
N SER A 154 -6.37 10.79 -13.28
CA SER A 154 -6.12 12.10 -13.92
C SER A 154 -4.79 12.16 -14.66
N LEU A 155 -3.80 11.35 -14.24
CA LEU A 155 -2.49 11.25 -14.88
C LEU A 155 -2.55 10.51 -16.23
N ALA A 156 -3.59 9.69 -16.47
CA ALA A 156 -3.81 8.98 -17.72
C ALA A 156 -4.86 9.71 -18.58
N PRO A 157 -4.45 10.60 -19.49
CA PRO A 157 -5.41 11.33 -20.33
C PRO A 157 -6.36 10.38 -21.06
N GLY A 158 -7.67 10.59 -20.87
CA GLY A 158 -8.71 9.78 -21.50
C GLY A 158 -9.05 8.47 -20.78
N MET A 159 -8.30 7.98 -19.79
CA MET A 159 -8.61 6.72 -19.10
C MET A 159 -9.93 6.80 -18.33
N LYS A 160 -10.19 7.92 -17.66
CA LYS A 160 -11.48 8.13 -16.98
C LYS A 160 -12.66 8.01 -17.94
N ARG A 161 -12.54 8.60 -19.11
CA ARG A 161 -13.58 8.49 -20.18
C ARG A 161 -13.72 7.06 -20.68
N LYS A 162 -12.59 6.33 -20.89
CA LYS A 162 -12.64 4.91 -21.25
C LYS A 162 -13.40 4.10 -20.21
N LEU A 163 -13.13 4.29 -18.92
CA LEU A 163 -13.83 3.65 -17.82
C LEU A 163 -15.34 3.99 -17.80
N GLU A 164 -15.70 5.20 -18.11
CA GLU A 164 -17.12 5.64 -18.17
C GLU A 164 -17.91 5.01 -19.34
N ILE A 165 -17.27 4.79 -20.48
CA ILE A 165 -17.91 4.19 -21.66
C ILE A 165 -17.82 2.68 -21.73
N GLY A 166 -16.86 2.07 -21.04
CA GLY A 166 -16.64 0.64 -20.94
C GLY A 166 -15.20 0.23 -21.28
N ALA A 167 -14.42 -0.07 -20.27
CA ALA A 167 -13.03 -0.54 -20.36
C ALA A 167 -12.88 -1.93 -19.76
N MET A 168 -11.85 -2.66 -20.19
CA MET A 168 -11.40 -3.90 -19.55
C MET A 168 -10.24 -3.60 -18.62
N VAL A 169 -10.39 -3.93 -17.34
CA VAL A 169 -9.39 -3.67 -16.30
C VAL A 169 -8.92 -4.95 -15.65
N LEU A 170 -7.62 -5.10 -15.47
CA LEU A 170 -7.00 -6.24 -14.82
C LEU A 170 -6.19 -5.77 -13.60
N GLN A 171 -6.30 -6.50 -12.51
CA GLN A 171 -5.42 -6.36 -11.34
C GLN A 171 -4.81 -7.73 -11.00
N PRO A 172 -3.55 -7.97 -11.36
CA PRO A 172 -2.76 -9.07 -10.82
C PRO A 172 -2.49 -8.88 -9.32
N ASP A 173 -2.34 -10.01 -8.60
CA ASP A 173 -2.11 -10.00 -7.15
C ASP A 173 -3.11 -9.06 -6.43
N CYS A 174 -4.40 -9.25 -6.74
CA CYS A 174 -5.48 -8.33 -6.38
C CYS A 174 -5.86 -8.35 -4.90
N GLY A 175 -5.25 -9.21 -4.09
CA GLY A 175 -5.55 -9.33 -2.67
C GLY A 175 -7.04 -9.60 -2.41
N SER A 176 -7.64 -8.86 -1.51
CA SER A 176 -9.07 -8.92 -1.19
C SER A 176 -9.97 -8.19 -2.21
N GLY A 177 -9.39 -7.56 -3.24
CA GLY A 177 -10.11 -6.93 -4.34
C GLY A 177 -10.79 -5.60 -4.02
N GLN A 178 -10.39 -4.90 -2.96
CA GLN A 178 -11.00 -3.64 -2.54
C GLN A 178 -10.95 -2.58 -3.64
N LEU A 179 -9.79 -2.41 -4.28
CA LEU A 179 -9.59 -1.46 -5.36
C LEU A 179 -10.53 -1.75 -6.54
N LEU A 180 -10.57 -3.01 -6.99
CA LEU A 180 -11.46 -3.40 -8.09
C LEU A 180 -12.93 -3.26 -7.72
N ALA A 181 -13.32 -3.58 -6.48
CA ALA A 181 -14.68 -3.41 -6.01
C ALA A 181 -15.11 -1.94 -5.98
N HIS A 182 -14.20 -1.05 -5.56
CA HIS A 182 -14.43 0.40 -5.62
C HIS A 182 -14.63 0.88 -7.06
N LEU A 183 -13.73 0.48 -7.98
CA LEU A 183 -13.82 0.81 -9.40
C LEU A 183 -15.08 0.25 -10.05
N ALA A 184 -15.43 -0.99 -9.79
CA ALA A 184 -16.60 -1.65 -10.37
C ALA A 184 -17.91 -0.91 -10.03
N ARG A 185 -18.00 -0.42 -8.79
CA ARG A 185 -19.13 0.40 -8.35
C ARG A 185 -19.15 1.77 -9.01
N ARG A 186 -17.99 2.38 -9.19
CA ARG A 186 -17.83 3.72 -9.77
C ARG A 186 -18.05 3.74 -11.29
N TYR A 187 -17.65 2.66 -11.98
CA TYR A 187 -17.66 2.52 -13.43
C TYR A 187 -18.46 1.28 -13.89
N PRO A 188 -19.80 1.31 -13.81
CA PRO A 188 -20.64 0.13 -14.03
C PRO A 188 -20.62 -0.42 -15.46
N ARG A 189 -20.15 0.38 -16.44
CA ARG A 189 -20.03 -0.05 -17.85
C ARG A 189 -18.71 -0.79 -18.13
N SER A 190 -17.70 -0.64 -17.27
CA SER A 190 -16.40 -1.30 -17.38
C SER A 190 -16.45 -2.68 -16.75
N ARG A 191 -15.51 -3.56 -17.14
CA ARG A 191 -15.35 -4.89 -16.60
C ARG A 191 -14.03 -5.00 -15.88
N PHE A 192 -14.06 -5.63 -14.70
CA PHE A 192 -12.93 -5.72 -13.80
C PHE A 192 -12.63 -7.19 -13.52
N ILE A 193 -11.36 -7.55 -13.66
CA ILE A 193 -10.87 -8.90 -13.41
C ILE A 193 -9.70 -8.82 -12.45
N GLY A 194 -9.78 -9.56 -11.34
CA GLY A 194 -8.67 -9.72 -10.40
C GLY A 194 -8.24 -11.18 -10.34
N TYR A 195 -6.96 -11.43 -10.17
CA TYR A 195 -6.49 -12.77 -9.81
C TYR A 195 -5.42 -12.69 -8.73
N ASP A 196 -5.36 -13.73 -7.90
CA ASP A 196 -4.38 -13.85 -6.82
C ASP A 196 -4.09 -15.32 -6.55
N ARG A 197 -2.85 -15.64 -6.22
CA ARG A 197 -2.42 -17.00 -5.84
C ARG A 197 -2.85 -17.39 -4.43
N ASN A 198 -3.25 -16.43 -3.61
CA ASN A 198 -3.71 -16.67 -2.25
C ASN A 198 -5.21 -17.00 -2.22
N PRO A 199 -5.61 -18.26 -1.96
CA PRO A 199 -7.02 -18.62 -1.96
C PRO A 199 -7.82 -17.91 -0.86
N ALA A 200 -7.18 -17.48 0.25
CA ALA A 200 -7.86 -16.74 1.30
C ALA A 200 -8.22 -15.32 0.83
N ALA A 201 -7.31 -14.65 0.13
CA ALA A 201 -7.56 -13.35 -0.48
C ALA A 201 -8.73 -13.42 -1.49
N ILE A 202 -8.71 -14.40 -2.39
CA ILE A 202 -9.80 -14.61 -3.38
C ILE A 202 -11.14 -14.90 -2.69
N ARG A 203 -11.16 -15.68 -1.58
CA ARG A 203 -12.41 -15.87 -0.83
C ARG A 203 -12.94 -14.56 -0.25
N MET A 204 -12.08 -13.67 0.24
CA MET A 204 -12.47 -12.34 0.72
C MET A 204 -12.99 -11.49 -0.45
N ALA A 205 -12.29 -11.47 -1.56
CA ALA A 205 -12.66 -10.73 -2.78
C ALA A 205 -14.04 -11.15 -3.32
N ARG A 206 -14.31 -12.45 -3.40
CA ARG A 206 -15.63 -12.99 -3.83
C ARG A 206 -16.74 -12.63 -2.85
N LYS A 207 -16.48 -12.61 -1.53
CA LYS A 207 -17.45 -12.13 -0.54
C LYS A 207 -17.74 -10.64 -0.70
N LEU A 208 -16.70 -9.84 -0.97
CA LEU A 208 -16.85 -8.41 -1.22
C LEU A 208 -17.65 -8.15 -2.50
N GLN A 209 -17.38 -8.89 -3.58
CA GLN A 209 -18.14 -8.83 -4.84
C GLN A 209 -19.64 -9.09 -4.60
N LEU A 210 -19.97 -10.16 -3.86
CA LEU A 210 -21.35 -10.51 -3.54
C LEU A 210 -22.04 -9.42 -2.70
N ARG A 211 -21.37 -8.91 -1.66
CA ARG A 211 -21.93 -7.84 -0.81
C ARG A 211 -22.22 -6.57 -1.58
N ASN A 212 -21.39 -6.25 -2.57
CA ASN A 212 -21.55 -5.05 -3.42
C ASN A 212 -22.45 -5.27 -4.62
N ASN A 213 -22.95 -6.49 -4.84
CA ASN A 213 -23.74 -6.88 -6.02
C ASN A 213 -23.05 -6.47 -7.35
N ALA A 214 -21.72 -6.63 -7.41
CA ALA A 214 -20.89 -6.16 -8.51
C ALA A 214 -20.84 -7.20 -9.65
N HIS A 215 -21.78 -7.07 -10.62
CA HIS A 215 -21.89 -7.99 -11.76
C HIS A 215 -20.79 -7.81 -12.82
N ASN A 216 -20.11 -6.66 -12.80
CA ASN A 216 -19.03 -6.30 -13.71
C ASN A 216 -17.63 -6.60 -13.15
N LEU A 217 -17.55 -7.37 -12.06
CA LEU A 217 -16.32 -7.73 -11.35
C LEU A 217 -16.23 -9.27 -11.29
N SER A 218 -15.04 -9.81 -11.50
CA SER A 218 -14.76 -11.25 -11.35
C SER A 218 -13.37 -11.49 -10.76
N PHE A 219 -13.24 -12.61 -10.02
CA PHE A 219 -11.99 -13.00 -9.36
C PHE A 219 -11.62 -14.45 -9.67
N ASP A 220 -10.32 -14.68 -9.95
CA ASP A 220 -9.74 -15.97 -10.27
C ASP A 220 -8.59 -16.31 -9.29
N GLU A 221 -8.47 -17.58 -8.92
CA GLU A 221 -7.42 -18.08 -8.02
C GLU A 221 -6.27 -18.79 -8.75
N THR A 222 -6.25 -18.76 -10.07
CA THR A 222 -5.21 -19.43 -10.88
C THR A 222 -3.85 -18.71 -10.78
N GLY A 223 -3.83 -17.46 -10.33
CA GLY A 223 -2.64 -16.63 -10.27
C GLY A 223 -2.08 -16.25 -11.64
N ASN A 224 -2.86 -16.44 -12.68
CA ASN A 224 -2.51 -16.12 -14.06
C ASN A 224 -3.65 -15.34 -14.73
N PRO A 225 -3.34 -14.49 -15.72
CA PRO A 225 -4.38 -13.87 -16.51
C PRO A 225 -5.22 -14.94 -17.24
N PRO A 226 -6.52 -14.70 -17.47
CA PRO A 226 -7.37 -15.62 -18.19
C PRO A 226 -6.76 -15.99 -19.55
N GLU A 227 -6.91 -17.27 -19.97
CA GLU A 227 -6.41 -17.74 -21.27
C GLU A 227 -6.95 -16.89 -22.42
N GLY A 228 -6.10 -16.61 -23.41
CA GLY A 228 -6.46 -15.79 -24.57
C GLY A 228 -6.62 -14.30 -24.26
N SER A 229 -6.07 -13.80 -23.15
CA SER A 229 -6.18 -12.40 -22.71
C SER A 229 -5.23 -11.42 -23.40
N GLY A 230 -4.42 -11.86 -24.36
CA GLY A 230 -3.50 -10.96 -25.07
C GLY A 230 -4.21 -9.77 -25.73
N ASN A 231 -3.63 -8.57 -25.59
CA ASN A 231 -4.13 -7.30 -26.16
C ASN A 231 -5.61 -6.97 -25.86
N ARG A 232 -6.06 -7.27 -24.62
CA ARG A 232 -7.48 -7.10 -24.24
C ARG A 232 -7.75 -6.05 -23.20
N PHE A 233 -6.73 -5.66 -22.40
CA PHE A 233 -6.95 -4.77 -21.27
C PHE A 233 -6.59 -3.33 -21.63
N ASP A 234 -7.49 -2.41 -21.28
CA ASP A 234 -7.28 -0.97 -21.40
C ASP A 234 -6.46 -0.44 -20.22
N LEU A 235 -6.59 -1.10 -19.06
CA LEU A 235 -5.87 -0.74 -17.83
C LEU A 235 -5.43 -2.02 -17.11
N VAL A 236 -4.16 -2.07 -16.76
CA VAL A 236 -3.61 -3.06 -15.84
C VAL A 236 -3.09 -2.32 -14.61
N ILE A 237 -3.51 -2.76 -13.42
CA ILE A 237 -3.12 -2.15 -12.14
C ILE A 237 -2.27 -3.14 -11.37
N VAL A 238 -1.03 -2.79 -11.07
CA VAL A 238 -0.14 -3.56 -10.19
C VAL A 238 0.07 -2.78 -8.91
N ASN A 239 -0.39 -3.34 -7.80
CA ASN A 239 -0.25 -2.72 -6.48
C ASN A 239 0.70 -3.55 -5.62
N CYS A 240 1.93 -3.06 -5.44
CA CYS A 240 3.01 -3.72 -4.69
C CYS A 240 3.32 -5.17 -5.13
N GLY A 241 3.05 -5.50 -6.39
CA GLY A 241 3.14 -6.86 -6.91
C GLY A 241 4.48 -7.24 -7.54
N LEU A 242 5.30 -6.27 -7.96
CA LEU A 242 6.58 -6.55 -8.61
C LEU A 242 7.58 -7.25 -7.69
N ARG A 243 7.58 -6.90 -6.42
CA ARG A 243 8.47 -7.51 -5.42
C ARG A 243 8.23 -9.02 -5.23
N ASN A 244 7.07 -9.50 -5.61
CA ASN A 244 6.70 -10.91 -5.52
C ASN A 244 7.11 -11.72 -6.77
N GLN A 245 7.74 -11.07 -7.76
CA GLN A 245 8.10 -11.70 -9.02
C GLN A 245 9.58 -12.10 -9.02
N ALA A 246 9.85 -13.31 -9.49
CA ALA A 246 11.22 -13.83 -9.64
C ALA A 246 12.05 -13.01 -10.64
N ASP A 247 11.41 -12.56 -11.72
CA ASP A 247 11.99 -11.72 -12.77
C ASP A 247 10.97 -10.63 -13.14
N ALA A 248 11.21 -9.43 -12.62
CA ALA A 248 10.37 -8.27 -12.87
C ALA A 248 10.32 -7.90 -14.36
N GLY A 249 11.42 -8.07 -15.10
CA GLY A 249 11.48 -7.76 -16.53
C GLY A 249 10.57 -8.68 -17.35
N THR A 250 10.66 -9.98 -17.13
CA THR A 250 9.76 -10.96 -17.79
C THR A 250 8.31 -10.69 -17.42
N TYR A 251 8.02 -10.42 -16.15
CA TYR A 251 6.67 -10.11 -15.69
C TYR A 251 6.11 -8.85 -16.34
N LEU A 252 6.88 -7.77 -16.41
CA LEU A 252 6.48 -6.53 -17.10
C LEU A 252 6.22 -6.78 -18.59
N GLY A 253 7.03 -7.60 -19.26
CA GLY A 253 6.80 -8.01 -20.65
C GLY A 253 5.47 -8.78 -20.82
N GLN A 254 5.13 -9.64 -19.88
CA GLN A 254 3.83 -10.33 -19.86
C GLN A 254 2.67 -9.34 -19.71
N LEU A 255 2.77 -8.39 -18.78
CA LEU A 255 1.76 -7.35 -18.58
C LEU A 255 1.59 -6.47 -19.84
N HIS A 256 2.71 -6.10 -20.49
CA HIS A 256 2.68 -5.37 -21.74
C HIS A 256 1.90 -6.12 -22.84
N ALA A 257 2.10 -7.43 -22.95
CA ALA A 257 1.39 -8.26 -23.93
C ALA A 257 -0.13 -8.39 -23.66
N LEU A 258 -0.58 -8.11 -22.43
CA LEU A 258 -2.01 -8.11 -22.07
C LEU A 258 -2.71 -6.81 -22.44
N LEU A 259 -1.99 -5.70 -22.55
CA LEU A 259 -2.54 -4.38 -22.82
C LEU A 259 -2.92 -4.19 -24.30
N THR A 260 -3.97 -3.43 -24.55
CA THR A 260 -4.29 -2.91 -25.88
C THR A 260 -3.19 -1.93 -26.34
N SER A 261 -3.18 -1.58 -27.63
CA SER A 261 -2.16 -0.66 -28.19
C SER A 261 -2.13 0.72 -27.53
N ASP A 262 -3.22 1.15 -26.94
CA ASP A 262 -3.36 2.38 -26.17
C ASP A 262 -3.71 2.11 -24.69
N GLY A 263 -3.43 0.89 -24.24
CA GLY A 263 -3.61 0.46 -22.88
C GLY A 263 -2.57 1.06 -21.93
N VAL A 264 -2.94 1.16 -20.67
CA VAL A 264 -2.15 1.79 -19.61
C VAL A 264 -1.80 0.78 -18.53
N LEU A 265 -0.54 0.73 -18.13
CA LEU A 265 -0.09 0.11 -16.90
C LEU A 265 -0.03 1.18 -15.80
N LEU A 266 -0.75 0.95 -14.72
CA LEU A 266 -0.60 1.68 -13.47
C LEU A 266 0.19 0.79 -12.51
N LEU A 267 1.36 1.26 -12.11
CA LEU A 267 2.24 0.56 -11.20
C LEU A 267 2.37 1.37 -9.91
N ARG A 268 2.02 0.76 -8.80
CA ARG A 268 2.19 1.30 -7.46
C ARG A 268 3.12 0.39 -6.68
N GLU A 269 4.24 0.93 -6.22
CA GLU A 269 5.25 0.17 -5.47
C GLU A 269 5.73 0.95 -4.25
N LEU A 270 6.21 0.23 -3.25
CA LEU A 270 6.83 0.83 -2.07
C LEU A 270 8.13 1.53 -2.46
N ARG A 271 8.23 2.80 -2.06
CA ARG A 271 9.46 3.58 -2.25
C ARG A 271 10.55 3.04 -1.33
N ARG A 272 11.68 2.65 -1.88
CA ARG A 272 12.89 2.41 -1.08
C ARG A 272 13.62 3.73 -0.85
N PRO A 273 14.04 4.01 0.39
CA PRO A 273 14.91 5.15 0.65
C PRO A 273 16.20 5.01 -0.18
N ALA A 274 16.65 6.10 -0.82
CA ALA A 274 17.95 6.12 -1.46
C ALA A 274 19.05 5.91 -0.42
N GLU A 275 20.15 5.23 -0.80
CA GLU A 275 21.30 5.05 0.10
C GLU A 275 21.78 6.42 0.60
N GLY A 276 21.88 6.57 1.93
CA GLY A 276 22.32 7.81 2.58
C GLY A 276 21.24 8.84 2.86
N GLN A 277 20.00 8.68 2.39
CA GLN A 277 18.88 9.51 2.84
C GLN A 277 18.37 9.05 4.20
N GLN A 278 18.25 9.99 5.15
CA GLN A 278 17.54 9.77 6.41
C GLN A 278 16.03 9.80 6.16
N ASP A 279 15.50 8.73 5.58
CA ASP A 279 14.06 8.56 5.49
C ASP A 279 13.53 8.09 6.85
N ARG A 280 12.52 8.79 7.35
CA ARG A 280 11.89 8.46 8.64
C ARG A 280 11.25 7.08 8.66
N LEU A 281 10.85 6.57 7.51
CA LEU A 281 10.24 5.26 7.35
C LEU A 281 11.23 4.16 6.95
N ALA A 282 12.48 4.49 6.65
CA ALA A 282 13.50 3.50 6.28
C ALA A 282 13.63 2.38 7.30
N ALA A 283 13.70 2.71 8.59
CA ALA A 283 13.79 1.72 9.66
C ALA A 283 12.55 0.82 9.71
N PHE A 284 11.35 1.37 9.49
CA PHE A 284 10.11 0.60 9.41
C PHE A 284 10.12 -0.34 8.20
N MET A 285 10.55 0.12 7.04
CA MET A 285 10.63 -0.70 5.83
C MET A 285 11.63 -1.83 5.99
N HIS A 286 12.81 -1.58 6.58
CA HIS A 286 13.77 -2.63 6.91
C HIS A 286 13.20 -3.62 7.94
N ALA A 287 12.46 -3.16 8.93
CA ALA A 287 11.78 -4.04 9.88
C ALA A 287 10.73 -4.91 9.17
N TYR A 288 9.91 -4.33 8.27
CA TYR A 288 8.95 -5.08 7.47
C TYR A 288 9.62 -6.17 6.63
N GLU A 289 10.70 -5.83 5.91
CA GLU A 289 11.45 -6.82 5.12
C GLU A 289 12.02 -7.94 6.01
N SER A 290 12.59 -7.59 7.17
CA SER A 290 13.18 -8.57 8.08
C SER A 290 12.14 -9.47 8.76
N MET A 291 10.96 -8.92 9.09
CA MET A 291 9.92 -9.63 9.84
C MET A 291 8.91 -10.35 8.93
N VAL A 292 8.74 -9.90 7.68
CA VAL A 292 7.71 -10.39 6.76
C VAL A 292 8.31 -10.81 5.42
N GLY A 293 8.92 -9.89 4.68
CA GLY A 293 9.31 -10.10 3.29
C GLY A 293 10.30 -11.25 3.13
N ILE A 294 11.46 -11.15 3.77
CA ILE A 294 12.54 -12.17 3.68
C ILE A 294 12.10 -13.53 4.22
N PRO A 295 11.49 -13.64 5.44
CA PRO A 295 11.06 -14.95 5.94
C PRO A 295 10.04 -15.65 5.03
N GLN A 296 9.09 -14.92 4.47
CA GLN A 296 8.11 -15.49 3.55
C GLN A 296 8.74 -15.90 2.21
N ALA A 297 9.65 -15.10 1.66
CA ALA A 297 10.34 -15.42 0.42
C ALA A 297 11.16 -16.72 0.56
N ILE A 298 11.89 -16.89 1.67
CA ILE A 298 12.63 -18.13 1.96
C ILE A 298 11.66 -19.32 2.05
N ALA A 299 10.55 -19.19 2.79
CA ALA A 299 9.60 -20.28 2.99
C ALA A 299 8.90 -20.72 1.70
N THR A 300 8.72 -19.81 0.75
CA THR A 300 8.02 -20.07 -0.53
C THR A 300 8.97 -20.34 -1.69
N GLY A 301 10.30 -20.31 -1.44
CA GLY A 301 11.31 -20.49 -2.49
C GLY A 301 11.32 -19.34 -3.51
N GLN A 302 10.78 -18.18 -3.15
CA GLN A 302 10.85 -16.99 -3.99
C GLN A 302 12.25 -16.38 -3.92
N PRO A 303 12.74 -15.75 -4.98
CA PRO A 303 14.01 -15.03 -4.94
C PRO A 303 13.94 -13.92 -3.88
N GLU A 304 15.08 -13.67 -3.25
CA GLU A 304 15.18 -12.62 -2.22
C GLU A 304 14.65 -11.29 -2.75
N ALA A 305 13.79 -10.66 -1.96
CA ALA A 305 13.23 -9.32 -2.25
C ALA A 305 14.33 -8.23 -2.44
N ASN A 306 15.59 -8.55 -2.09
CA ASN A 306 16.76 -7.70 -2.30
C ASN A 306 17.17 -7.53 -3.78
N ALA A 307 16.62 -8.33 -4.70
CA ALA A 307 16.86 -8.20 -6.14
C ALA A 307 15.98 -7.14 -6.82
N GLN A 308 15.15 -6.40 -6.06
CA GLN A 308 14.33 -5.35 -6.68
C GLN A 308 15.20 -4.18 -7.12
N PRO A 309 15.04 -3.73 -8.37
CA PRO A 309 15.73 -2.55 -8.84
C PRO A 309 15.30 -1.33 -8.02
N HIS A 310 16.26 -0.47 -7.69
CA HIS A 310 15.98 0.91 -7.28
C HIS A 310 15.01 1.55 -8.29
N LEU A 311 14.31 2.60 -7.88
CA LEU A 311 13.43 3.40 -8.73
C LEU A 311 14.06 3.68 -10.11
N ASP A 312 15.35 3.99 -10.13
CA ASP A 312 16.13 4.25 -11.37
C ASP A 312 16.22 3.01 -12.26
N GLY A 313 16.41 1.83 -11.67
CA GLY A 313 16.45 0.56 -12.42
C GLY A 313 15.09 0.12 -12.93
N MET A 314 14.00 0.51 -12.28
CA MET A 314 12.64 0.14 -12.70
C MET A 314 12.20 0.85 -13.98
N GLY A 315 12.55 2.13 -14.14
CA GLY A 315 12.30 2.86 -15.38
C GLY A 315 12.95 2.17 -16.58
N ILE A 316 14.18 1.71 -16.40
CA ILE A 316 14.92 0.96 -17.45
C ILE A 316 14.22 -0.37 -17.76
N GLN A 317 13.77 -1.12 -16.75
CA GLN A 317 13.05 -2.39 -16.97
C GLN A 317 11.72 -2.19 -17.69
N LEU A 318 10.97 -1.14 -17.37
CA LEU A 318 9.73 -0.79 -18.05
C LEU A 318 9.99 -0.46 -19.55
N ILE A 319 11.01 0.34 -19.83
CA ILE A 319 11.41 0.65 -21.22
C ILE A 319 11.82 -0.63 -21.96
N ARG A 320 12.64 -1.50 -21.35
CA ARG A 320 13.04 -2.80 -21.93
C ARG A 320 11.86 -3.73 -22.16
N ALA A 321 10.83 -3.66 -21.32
CA ALA A 321 9.57 -4.40 -21.48
C ALA A 321 8.63 -3.80 -22.55
N GLY A 322 9.01 -2.68 -23.19
CA GLY A 322 8.25 -2.06 -24.26
C GLY A 322 7.31 -0.93 -23.83
N PHE A 323 7.35 -0.52 -22.56
CA PHE A 323 6.53 0.59 -22.10
C PHE A 323 7.13 1.94 -22.48
N THR A 324 6.24 2.88 -22.81
CA THR A 324 6.61 4.29 -22.96
C THR A 324 6.36 5.00 -21.64
N PRO A 325 7.34 5.69 -21.07
CA PRO A 325 7.15 6.43 -19.83
C PRO A 325 6.02 7.45 -19.95
N GLY A 326 5.15 7.47 -18.94
CA GLY A 326 4.08 8.44 -18.79
C GLY A 326 4.34 9.38 -17.61
N SER A 327 3.29 9.72 -16.87
CA SER A 327 3.39 10.59 -15.69
C SER A 327 3.82 9.81 -14.46
N LEU A 328 4.66 10.42 -13.63
CA LEU A 328 5.07 9.93 -12.31
C LEU A 328 4.39 10.79 -11.25
N SER A 329 3.73 10.15 -10.30
CA SER A 329 3.19 10.82 -9.12
C SER A 329 3.86 10.21 -7.88
N GLY A 330 4.40 11.07 -7.04
CA GLY A 330 4.92 10.69 -5.73
C GLY A 330 5.18 11.95 -4.92
N SER A 331 4.81 11.97 -3.65
CA SER A 331 5.22 13.02 -2.75
C SER A 331 6.47 12.58 -2.00
N ASP A 332 7.36 13.52 -1.66
CA ASP A 332 8.58 13.23 -0.90
C ASP A 332 8.29 12.70 0.51
N SER A 333 7.03 12.76 0.95
CA SER A 333 6.56 12.29 2.25
C SER A 333 5.91 10.91 2.22
N ASP A 334 5.65 10.30 1.05
CA ASP A 334 4.90 9.06 0.94
C ASP A 334 5.79 7.82 0.87
N VAL A 335 5.35 6.76 1.56
CA VAL A 335 5.96 5.42 1.56
C VAL A 335 5.71 4.71 0.23
N LEU A 336 4.68 5.12 -0.50
CA LEU A 336 4.25 4.54 -1.77
C LEU A 336 4.51 5.53 -2.89
N ALA A 337 5.05 5.05 -4.01
CA ALA A 337 5.19 5.80 -5.24
C ALA A 337 4.23 5.25 -6.29
N ASP A 338 3.38 6.10 -6.87
CA ASP A 338 2.48 5.72 -7.95
C ASP A 338 3.08 6.11 -9.30
N TRP A 339 3.10 5.18 -10.24
CA TRP A 339 3.65 5.41 -11.57
C TRP A 339 2.67 5.00 -12.65
N LEU A 340 2.58 5.82 -13.65
CA LEU A 340 1.71 5.59 -14.79
C LEU A 340 2.54 5.41 -16.06
N PHE A 341 2.31 4.29 -16.77
CA PHE A 341 2.99 4.00 -18.03
C PHE A 341 2.01 3.61 -19.13
N THR A 342 2.35 3.91 -20.37
CA THR A 342 1.50 3.58 -21.52
C THR A 342 2.19 2.62 -22.45
N SER A 343 1.44 1.67 -23.04
CA SER A 343 1.90 0.75 -24.08
C SER A 343 1.66 1.33 -25.48
N LYS A 344 2.17 2.51 -25.80
CA LYS A 344 1.97 3.05 -27.14
C LYS A 344 2.89 2.38 -28.15
N VAL A 345 2.31 1.77 -29.16
CA VAL A 345 3.01 1.08 -30.24
C VAL A 345 3.50 2.04 -31.36
N ASN A 346 3.11 3.31 -31.38
CA ASN A 346 3.31 4.20 -32.54
C ASN A 346 4.18 5.44 -32.27
N MET A 347 5.26 5.31 -31.52
CA MET A 347 6.37 6.25 -31.69
C MET A 347 7.54 5.46 -32.27
N ALA A 348 7.98 5.85 -33.47
CA ALA A 348 9.21 5.33 -34.04
C ALA A 348 10.30 5.29 -32.97
N PRO A 349 11.04 4.19 -32.82
CA PRO A 349 12.00 4.05 -31.76
C PRO A 349 13.05 5.14 -31.97
N ARG A 350 12.96 6.25 -31.29
CA ARG A 350 14.15 7.01 -30.97
C ARG A 350 14.92 6.07 -30.09
N LEU A 351 16.06 5.64 -30.58
CA LEU A 351 17.04 4.83 -29.87
C LEU A 351 17.37 5.54 -28.54
N ILE A 352 16.57 5.23 -27.52
CA ILE A 352 16.83 5.63 -26.16
C ILE A 352 17.74 4.53 -25.64
N ASP A 353 19.03 4.83 -25.50
CA ASP A 353 19.98 3.93 -24.90
C ASP A 353 19.58 3.71 -23.43
N PRO A 354 19.06 2.52 -23.06
CA PRO A 354 18.56 2.29 -21.72
C PRO A 354 19.65 2.39 -20.64
N ASP A 355 20.93 2.23 -21.03
CA ASP A 355 22.07 2.25 -20.11
C ASP A 355 22.58 3.68 -19.82
N ARG A 356 22.03 4.70 -20.50
CA ARG A 356 22.37 6.13 -20.31
C ARG A 356 21.28 6.95 -19.61
N TYR A 357 20.21 6.32 -19.13
CA TYR A 357 19.08 7.02 -18.52
C TYR A 357 19.26 7.18 -17.02
N GLU A 358 19.51 8.41 -16.58
CA GLU A 358 19.27 8.84 -15.20
C GLU A 358 17.80 9.27 -15.06
N PHE A 359 17.04 8.61 -14.20
CA PHE A 359 15.59 8.79 -14.05
C PHE A 359 15.19 10.22 -13.66
N GLY A 360 16.01 10.91 -12.87
CA GLY A 360 15.81 12.32 -12.50
C GLY A 360 15.92 13.31 -13.68
N ALA A 361 16.70 12.99 -14.72
CA ALA A 361 16.85 13.82 -15.92
C ALA A 361 15.66 13.70 -16.89
N PHE A 362 14.87 12.64 -16.76
CA PHE A 362 13.73 12.36 -17.62
C PHE A 362 12.51 13.23 -17.29
N ILE A 363 12.24 13.47 -16.01
CA ILE A 363 11.11 14.32 -15.55
C ILE A 363 11.29 15.77 -15.99
N GLY A 364 12.52 16.30 -16.00
CA GLY A 364 12.83 17.67 -16.40
C GLY A 364 12.64 17.97 -17.90
N ARG A 365 12.48 16.96 -18.76
CA ARG A 365 12.29 17.14 -20.21
C ARG A 365 10.84 17.00 -20.69
N LEU A 366 9.95 16.50 -19.86
CA LEU A 366 8.52 16.42 -20.18
C LEU A 366 7.74 17.67 -19.72
N SER A 367 8.38 18.53 -18.93
CA SER A 367 7.82 19.80 -18.44
C SER A 367 8.20 21.03 -19.27
N ASN A 368 8.82 20.88 -20.44
CA ASN A 368 9.12 21.97 -21.39
C ASN A 368 8.44 21.73 -22.74
#